data_65332595a9140a43c7fbc527d2898c20
#
_entry.id   65332595a9140a43c7fbc527d2898c20
#
_cell.length_a   1.000
_cell.length_b   1.000
_cell.length_c   1.000
_cell.angle_alpha   90.00
_cell.angle_beta   90.00
_cell.angle_gamma   90.00
#
_symmetry.space_group_name_H-M   'P 1'
#
loop_
_entity.id
_entity.type
_entity.pdbx_description
1 polymer ?
#
loop_
_entity_poly.entity_id
_entity_poly.type
_entity_poly.pdbx_seq_one_letter_code
_entity_poly.pdbx_strand_id
1 'polypeptide(L)'
;MRETIRRNICAPYSLHDMNVIAFEVNGDDIIMRTQSGMVKTGNPCSQIDGHVEFHDVRWDFSYVYLLGVTGNEGTFTGEKLSFRDFLDRFQVFGFSIMDETYGFNMTKYNGYLTAKGLHCECNIEIYHEGNMVFVDETKYEGMAEVILSHDSEAMLYSVPAEVAANLSEYCWDFAASWVWNGPENGKFLRKIPGGQYGAMFGAPDFIDYLNRWAFPECESKLIKGLGCYDYEIPQEYRNYPQYNF
;
A
#
# COMPACT_ATOMS: atom_id res chain seq x y z
N MET A 1 1.41 9.01 7.28
CA MET A 1 1.92 7.63 7.19
C MET A 1 0.72 6.71 7.08
N ARG A 2 0.68 5.88 6.06
CA ARG A 2 -0.39 4.92 5.84
C ARG A 2 0.18 3.51 5.80
N GLU A 3 -0.48 2.58 6.49
CA GLU A 3 -0.11 1.18 6.55
C GLU A 3 -1.12 0.35 5.77
N THR A 4 -0.62 -0.59 4.96
CA THR A 4 -1.44 -1.56 4.26
C THR A 4 -0.96 -2.96 4.58
N ILE A 5 -1.82 -3.71 5.28
CA ILE A 5 -1.55 -5.11 5.61
C ILE A 5 -1.82 -5.95 4.36
N ARG A 6 -0.79 -6.66 3.93
CA ARG A 6 -0.95 -7.56 2.81
C ARG A 6 -1.66 -8.85 3.23
N ARG A 7 -2.89 -9.03 2.75
CA ARG A 7 -3.71 -10.24 2.99
C ARG A 7 -3.97 -11.06 1.73
N ASN A 8 -3.70 -10.48 0.56
CA ASN A 8 -4.05 -11.03 -0.75
C ASN A 8 -2.85 -11.09 -1.71
N ILE A 9 -3.01 -11.83 -2.80
CA ILE A 9 -2.06 -11.92 -3.91
C ILE A 9 -1.86 -10.56 -4.60
N CYS A 10 -2.89 -9.70 -4.61
CA CYS A 10 -2.83 -8.37 -5.21
C CYS A 10 -2.50 -7.33 -4.15
N ALA A 11 -1.23 -7.17 -3.81
CA ALA A 11 -0.79 -6.03 -3.03
C ALA A 11 -0.94 -4.75 -3.87
N PRO A 12 -1.39 -3.62 -3.27
CA PRO A 12 -1.50 -2.35 -4.00
C PRO A 12 -0.12 -1.74 -4.31
N TYR A 13 0.96 -2.38 -3.89
CA TYR A 13 2.34 -1.96 -4.07
C TYR A 13 3.17 -3.04 -4.73
N SER A 14 4.18 -2.63 -5.51
CA SER A 14 5.22 -3.49 -6.08
C SER A 14 6.60 -2.98 -5.70
N LEU A 15 7.50 -3.93 -5.48
CA LEU A 15 8.92 -3.68 -5.23
C LEU A 15 9.79 -4.05 -6.44
N HIS A 16 9.18 -4.44 -7.55
CA HIS A 16 9.90 -4.74 -8.79
C HIS A 16 10.75 -3.53 -9.20
N ASP A 17 12.00 -3.78 -9.55
CA ASP A 17 13.03 -2.76 -9.87
C ASP A 17 13.45 -1.88 -8.67
N MET A 18 12.98 -2.16 -7.46
CA MET A 18 13.44 -1.45 -6.28
C MET A 18 14.77 -2.02 -5.77
N ASN A 19 15.63 -1.15 -5.26
CA ASN A 19 16.92 -1.52 -4.69
C ASN A 19 16.84 -1.49 -3.17
N VAL A 20 16.88 -2.66 -2.53
CA VAL A 20 16.95 -2.80 -1.06
C VAL A 20 18.33 -2.39 -0.60
N ILE A 21 18.40 -1.51 0.38
CA ILE A 21 19.64 -0.94 0.93
C ILE A 21 19.89 -1.33 2.38
N ALA A 22 18.87 -1.76 3.10
CA ALA A 22 19.00 -2.18 4.49
C ALA A 22 17.86 -3.10 4.93
N PHE A 23 18.17 -3.96 5.89
CA PHE A 23 17.21 -4.62 6.76
C PHE A 23 17.50 -4.21 8.20
N GLU A 24 16.57 -3.50 8.82
CA GLU A 24 16.65 -3.10 10.22
C GLU A 24 15.93 -4.15 11.07
N VAL A 25 16.61 -4.67 12.10
CA VAL A 25 16.08 -5.73 12.96
C VAL A 25 15.66 -5.17 14.30
N ASN A 26 14.43 -5.46 14.70
CA ASN A 26 13.89 -5.10 16.01
C ASN A 26 13.23 -6.35 16.65
N GLY A 27 14.01 -7.09 17.42
CA GLY A 27 13.58 -8.38 17.96
C GLY A 27 13.36 -9.43 16.87
N ASP A 28 12.12 -9.85 16.69
CA ASP A 28 11.72 -10.76 15.62
C ASP A 28 11.04 -10.05 14.45
N ASP A 29 11.02 -8.73 14.46
CA ASP A 29 10.52 -7.92 13.34
C ASP A 29 11.67 -7.42 12.46
N ILE A 30 11.40 -7.26 11.17
CA ILE A 30 12.34 -6.74 10.19
C ILE A 30 11.68 -5.61 9.42
N ILE A 31 12.40 -4.48 9.28
CA ILE A 31 12.05 -3.39 8.39
C ILE A 31 12.99 -3.46 7.18
N MET A 32 12.42 -3.67 6.00
CA MET A 32 13.16 -3.65 4.74
C MET A 32 13.10 -2.26 4.12
N ARG A 33 14.26 -1.59 4.01
CA ARG A 33 14.41 -0.27 3.40
C ARG A 33 14.85 -0.37 1.97
N THR A 34 14.19 0.34 1.10
CA THR A 34 14.63 0.52 -0.29
C THR A 34 15.22 1.90 -0.50
N GLN A 35 15.99 2.05 -1.56
CA GLN A 35 16.62 3.33 -1.92
C GLN A 35 15.59 4.41 -2.28
N SER A 36 14.47 4.01 -2.85
CA SER A 36 13.49 4.92 -3.45
C SER A 36 12.03 4.51 -3.19
N GLY A 37 11.78 3.87 -2.04
CA GLY A 37 10.43 3.47 -1.64
C GLY A 37 9.88 2.29 -2.44
N MET A 38 8.66 2.39 -2.92
CA MET A 38 7.93 1.36 -3.64
C MET A 38 7.03 1.95 -4.73
N VAL A 39 6.51 1.12 -5.63
CA VAL A 39 5.58 1.54 -6.67
C VAL A 39 4.16 1.23 -6.23
N LYS A 40 3.31 2.25 -6.11
CA LYS A 40 1.87 2.09 -5.97
C LYS A 40 1.27 1.69 -7.31
N THR A 41 0.67 0.49 -7.37
CA THR A 41 0.16 -0.12 -8.61
C THR A 41 -1.23 0.42 -8.95
N GLY A 42 -1.31 1.68 -9.31
CA GLY A 42 -2.54 2.32 -9.77
C GLY A 42 -2.53 2.59 -11.29
N ASN A 43 -3.54 3.26 -11.77
CA ASN A 43 -3.52 3.81 -13.12
C ASN A 43 -3.75 5.34 -13.06
N PRO A 44 -2.69 6.16 -13.24
CA PRO A 44 -1.31 5.76 -13.48
C PRO A 44 -0.64 5.16 -12.23
N CYS A 45 0.37 4.31 -12.40
CA CYS A 45 1.25 3.90 -11.31
C CYS A 45 2.13 5.08 -10.85
N SER A 46 2.48 5.10 -9.57
CA SER A 46 3.33 6.15 -9.00
C SER A 46 4.35 5.57 -8.03
N GLN A 47 5.53 6.14 -8.02
CA GLN A 47 6.53 5.84 -7.00
C GLN A 47 6.23 6.66 -5.75
N ILE A 48 6.34 6.03 -4.60
CA ILE A 48 6.08 6.63 -3.28
C ILE A 48 7.22 6.31 -2.31
N ASP A 49 7.44 7.19 -1.36
CA ASP A 49 8.36 6.93 -0.24
C ASP A 49 7.73 5.92 0.71
N GLY A 50 8.56 5.00 1.21
CA GLY A 50 8.06 4.00 2.14
C GLY A 50 9.01 2.83 2.36
N HIS A 51 8.54 1.87 3.14
CA HIS A 51 9.28 0.66 3.47
C HIS A 51 8.33 -0.52 3.67
N VAL A 52 8.91 -1.71 3.88
CA VAL A 52 8.13 -2.92 4.17
C VAL A 52 8.53 -3.46 5.53
N GLU A 53 7.55 -3.83 6.34
CA GLU A 53 7.73 -4.48 7.63
C GLU A 53 7.29 -5.94 7.56
N PHE A 54 8.07 -6.80 8.21
CA PHE A 54 7.75 -8.21 8.43
C PHE A 54 7.71 -8.45 9.93
N HIS A 55 6.56 -8.87 10.45
CA HIS A 55 6.38 -9.12 11.87
C HIS A 55 6.48 -10.62 12.19
N ASP A 56 7.01 -10.94 13.37
CA ASP A 56 7.21 -12.31 13.85
C ASP A 56 8.00 -13.18 12.87
N VAL A 57 9.16 -12.70 12.42
CA VAL A 57 10.03 -13.42 11.48
C VAL A 57 10.63 -14.67 12.13
N ARG A 58 10.45 -15.79 11.47
CA ARG A 58 11.03 -17.08 11.89
C ARG A 58 12.40 -17.25 11.28
N TRP A 59 13.39 -16.85 12.04
CA TRP A 59 14.80 -16.84 11.63
C TRP A 59 15.32 -18.19 11.15
N ASP A 60 14.87 -19.28 11.76
CA ASP A 60 15.28 -20.66 11.41
C ASP A 60 14.73 -21.11 10.05
N PHE A 61 13.77 -20.39 9.50
CA PHE A 61 13.13 -20.67 8.21
C PHE A 61 13.35 -19.57 7.17
N SER A 62 14.17 -18.57 7.50
CA SER A 62 14.50 -17.46 6.62
C SER A 62 15.92 -17.59 6.10
N TYR A 63 16.11 -17.54 4.78
CA TYR A 63 17.36 -17.86 4.13
C TYR A 63 17.70 -16.92 3.00
N VAL A 64 18.98 -16.84 2.67
CA VAL A 64 19.49 -16.16 1.48
C VAL A 64 20.34 -17.15 0.68
N TYR A 65 20.09 -17.18 -0.62
CA TYR A 65 20.84 -18.01 -1.56
C TYR A 65 21.64 -17.08 -2.46
N LEU A 66 22.97 -17.17 -2.39
CA LEU A 66 23.87 -16.51 -3.33
C LEU A 66 24.16 -17.48 -4.47
N LEU A 67 23.74 -17.14 -5.68
CA LEU A 67 23.88 -18.03 -6.82
C LEU A 67 25.23 -17.81 -7.50
N GLY A 68 25.86 -18.88 -7.93
CA GLY A 68 27.15 -18.81 -8.62
C GLY A 68 27.03 -18.26 -10.04
N VAL A 69 28.03 -17.52 -10.48
CA VAL A 69 28.08 -16.84 -11.78
C VAL A 69 28.29 -17.78 -12.97
N THR A 70 28.72 -19.02 -12.71
CA THR A 70 28.93 -20.02 -13.76
C THR A 70 27.60 -20.59 -14.17
N GLY A 71 27.13 -20.21 -15.34
CA GLY A 71 25.86 -20.63 -15.92
C GLY A 71 25.63 -22.13 -15.83
N ASN A 72 24.44 -22.57 -16.17
CA ASN A 72 23.90 -23.94 -16.08
C ASN A 72 24.67 -24.96 -16.94
N GLU A 73 25.92 -25.21 -16.63
CA GLU A 73 26.70 -26.31 -17.21
C GLU A 73 26.60 -27.60 -16.37
N GLY A 74 25.45 -27.79 -15.73
CA GLY A 74 25.17 -29.02 -14.98
C GLY A 74 25.71 -29.06 -13.54
N THR A 75 26.41 -28.03 -13.08
CA THR A 75 26.90 -27.94 -11.70
C THR A 75 26.41 -26.64 -11.06
N PHE A 76 25.53 -26.75 -10.09
CA PHE A 76 25.15 -25.64 -9.26
C PHE A 76 26.31 -25.25 -8.34
N THR A 77 26.73 -23.99 -8.42
CA THR A 77 27.67 -23.39 -7.48
C THR A 77 26.95 -22.21 -6.79
N GLY A 78 26.86 -22.27 -5.50
CA GLY A 78 26.17 -21.23 -4.74
C GLY A 78 26.36 -21.46 -3.25
N GLU A 79 25.91 -20.51 -2.47
CA GLU A 79 25.97 -20.56 -1.01
C GLU A 79 24.58 -20.32 -0.44
N LYS A 80 24.16 -21.12 0.54
CA LYS A 80 22.98 -20.89 1.35
C LYS A 80 23.40 -20.33 2.70
N LEU A 81 22.89 -19.16 3.05
CA LEU A 81 23.07 -18.52 4.35
C LEU A 81 21.77 -18.53 5.13
N SER A 82 21.84 -18.60 6.46
CA SER A 82 20.72 -18.12 7.26
C SER A 82 20.54 -16.63 7.02
N PHE A 83 19.34 -16.11 7.21
CA PHE A 83 19.12 -14.67 7.02
C PHE A 83 19.93 -13.83 8.03
N ARG A 84 20.17 -14.34 9.25
CA ARG A 84 21.06 -13.70 10.24
C ARG A 84 22.52 -13.65 9.75
N ASP A 85 23.06 -14.77 9.27
CA ASP A 85 24.43 -14.80 8.74
C ASP A 85 24.60 -13.85 7.55
N PHE A 86 23.57 -13.71 6.72
CA PHE A 86 23.56 -12.73 5.63
C PHE A 86 23.66 -11.29 6.15
N LEU A 87 22.86 -10.91 7.15
CA LEU A 87 22.89 -9.58 7.75
C LEU A 87 24.23 -9.29 8.45
N ASP A 88 24.78 -10.27 9.13
CA ASP A 88 26.08 -10.14 9.80
C ASP A 88 27.22 -9.96 8.78
N ARG A 89 27.15 -10.66 7.66
CA ARG A 89 28.18 -10.63 6.61
C ARG A 89 28.12 -9.39 5.72
N PHE A 90 26.93 -8.90 5.40
CA PHE A 90 26.70 -7.80 4.46
C PHE A 90 26.06 -6.59 5.15
N GLN A 91 26.90 -5.81 5.83
CA GLN A 91 26.45 -4.58 6.52
C GLN A 91 26.12 -3.43 5.54
N VAL A 92 26.73 -3.46 4.35
CA VAL A 92 26.50 -2.49 3.28
C VAL A 92 26.33 -3.24 1.98
N PHE A 93 25.18 -3.13 1.37
CA PHE A 93 24.84 -3.81 0.13
C PHE A 93 23.76 -3.04 -0.64
N GLY A 94 23.53 -3.43 -1.88
CA GLY A 94 22.34 -3.14 -2.66
C GLY A 94 21.77 -4.44 -3.19
N PHE A 95 20.48 -4.66 -3.05
CA PHE A 95 19.80 -5.80 -3.64
C PHE A 95 18.68 -5.30 -4.55
N SER A 96 18.89 -5.44 -5.86
CA SER A 96 17.91 -5.06 -6.87
C SER A 96 16.90 -6.18 -7.05
N ILE A 97 15.65 -5.92 -6.67
CA ILE A 97 14.54 -6.89 -6.79
C ILE A 97 14.10 -6.96 -8.25
N MET A 98 14.16 -8.16 -8.85
CA MET A 98 13.68 -8.43 -10.20
C MET A 98 12.32 -9.14 -10.18
N ASP A 99 12.10 -10.01 -9.19
CA ASP A 99 10.84 -10.71 -9.00
C ASP A 99 10.47 -10.76 -7.52
N GLU A 100 9.18 -10.69 -7.26
CA GLU A 100 8.60 -10.81 -5.92
C GLU A 100 7.51 -11.89 -5.92
N THR A 101 7.57 -12.77 -4.94
CA THR A 101 6.59 -13.85 -4.75
C THR A 101 6.10 -13.86 -3.32
N TYR A 102 4.81 -13.95 -3.16
CA TYR A 102 4.14 -13.88 -1.88
C TYR A 102 3.30 -15.13 -1.63
N GLY A 103 3.72 -15.95 -0.66
CA GLY A 103 2.99 -17.11 -0.17
C GLY A 103 2.19 -16.79 1.10
N PHE A 104 1.70 -17.82 1.76
CA PHE A 104 0.89 -17.69 2.98
C PHE A 104 1.68 -17.03 4.11
N ASN A 105 2.84 -17.55 4.46
CA ASN A 105 3.74 -17.00 5.49
C ASN A 105 5.17 -16.84 4.94
N MET A 106 5.32 -16.76 3.62
CA MET A 106 6.62 -16.72 2.97
C MET A 106 6.63 -15.62 1.91
N THR A 107 7.61 -14.76 2.02
CA THR A 107 7.92 -13.77 0.98
C THR A 107 9.27 -14.12 0.38
N LYS A 108 9.35 -14.09 -0.95
CA LYS A 108 10.58 -14.36 -1.71
C LYS A 108 10.85 -13.22 -2.65
N TYR A 109 12.09 -12.79 -2.66
CA TYR A 109 12.62 -11.82 -3.60
C TYR A 109 13.77 -12.45 -4.38
N ASN A 110 13.70 -12.37 -5.71
CA ASN A 110 14.76 -12.77 -6.59
C ASN A 110 15.37 -11.53 -7.24
N GLY A 111 16.68 -11.50 -7.38
CA GLY A 111 17.33 -10.33 -7.97
C GLY A 111 18.85 -10.41 -7.91
N TYR A 112 19.49 -9.26 -7.89
CA TYR A 112 20.94 -9.15 -7.92
C TYR A 112 21.47 -8.43 -6.68
N LEU A 113 22.34 -9.15 -5.94
CA LEU A 113 23.06 -8.58 -4.80
C LEU A 113 24.36 -7.92 -5.29
N THR A 114 24.57 -6.69 -4.88
CA THR A 114 25.83 -5.97 -5.03
C THR A 114 26.36 -5.60 -3.65
N ALA A 115 27.53 -6.10 -3.29
CA ALA A 115 28.23 -5.77 -2.07
C ALA A 115 29.72 -5.65 -2.38
N LYS A 116 30.54 -5.23 -1.41
CA LYS A 116 31.99 -5.04 -1.64
C LYS A 116 32.64 -6.30 -2.22
N GLY A 117 33.03 -6.22 -3.50
CA GLY A 117 33.73 -7.31 -4.21
C GLY A 117 32.82 -8.48 -4.64
N LEU A 118 31.51 -8.34 -4.51
CA LEU A 118 30.52 -9.33 -4.92
C LEU A 118 29.44 -8.70 -5.77
N HIS A 119 29.12 -9.37 -6.88
CA HIS A 119 27.91 -9.11 -7.66
C HIS A 119 27.39 -10.47 -8.14
N CYS A 120 26.24 -10.87 -7.69
CA CYS A 120 25.68 -12.18 -8.02
C CYS A 120 24.14 -12.16 -7.98
N GLU A 121 23.55 -13.11 -8.68
CA GLU A 121 22.13 -13.42 -8.50
C GLU A 121 21.88 -13.90 -7.07
N CYS A 122 20.79 -13.43 -6.48
CA CYS A 122 20.48 -13.67 -5.08
C CYS A 122 18.98 -13.89 -4.88
N ASN A 123 18.63 -14.88 -4.08
CA ASN A 123 17.26 -15.12 -3.65
C ASN A 123 17.18 -14.93 -2.15
N ILE A 124 16.24 -14.12 -1.69
CA ILE A 124 15.96 -13.87 -0.28
C ILE A 124 14.60 -14.47 0.06
N GLU A 125 14.55 -15.33 1.05
CA GLU A 125 13.33 -15.94 1.58
C GLU A 125 13.12 -15.49 3.03
N ILE A 126 11.99 -14.82 3.29
CA ILE A 126 11.60 -14.36 4.62
C ILE A 126 10.33 -15.10 5.03
N TYR A 127 10.42 -15.94 6.07
CA TYR A 127 9.28 -16.59 6.69
C TYR A 127 8.82 -15.78 7.90
N HIS A 128 7.54 -15.41 7.94
CA HIS A 128 6.96 -14.58 9.00
C HIS A 128 5.58 -15.10 9.41
N GLU A 129 5.32 -15.19 10.71
CA GLU A 129 4.01 -15.62 11.23
C GLU A 129 3.06 -14.43 11.44
N GLY A 130 3.61 -13.23 11.62
CA GLY A 130 2.87 -11.99 11.70
C GLY A 130 2.56 -11.37 10.33
N ASN A 131 2.11 -10.14 10.35
CA ASN A 131 1.76 -9.41 9.13
C ASN A 131 3.00 -8.99 8.33
N MET A 132 2.85 -8.94 7.01
CA MET A 132 3.68 -8.15 6.13
C MET A 132 2.95 -6.83 5.86
N VAL A 133 3.60 -5.70 6.11
CA VAL A 133 3.00 -4.37 6.03
C VAL A 133 3.79 -3.49 5.08
N PHE A 134 3.13 -2.88 4.11
CA PHE A 134 3.68 -1.79 3.32
C PHE A 134 3.36 -0.48 4.02
N VAL A 135 4.38 0.29 4.37
CA VAL A 135 4.25 1.59 5.04
C VAL A 135 4.51 2.70 4.04
N ASP A 136 3.47 3.45 3.69
CA ASP A 136 3.57 4.65 2.84
C ASP A 136 3.97 5.84 3.73
N GLU A 137 5.19 6.34 3.53
CA GLU A 137 5.76 7.48 4.26
C GLU A 137 5.62 8.79 3.47
N THR A 138 4.92 8.76 2.34
CA THR A 138 4.70 9.96 1.52
C THR A 138 4.07 11.06 2.35
N LYS A 139 4.66 12.23 2.32
CA LYS A 139 4.11 13.42 2.98
C LYS A 139 3.15 14.12 2.03
N TYR A 140 1.88 14.02 2.34
CA TYR A 140 0.86 14.80 1.65
C TYR A 140 0.61 16.08 2.44
N GLU A 141 0.88 17.23 1.83
CA GLU A 141 0.67 18.53 2.48
C GLU A 141 -0.45 19.30 1.78
N GLY A 142 -1.27 20.00 2.58
CA GLY A 142 -2.31 20.88 2.09
C GLY A 142 -3.59 20.18 1.66
N MET A 143 -4.34 20.89 0.81
CA MET A 143 -5.66 20.48 0.32
C MET A 143 -5.61 20.26 -1.20
N ALA A 144 -6.39 19.30 -1.68
CA ALA A 144 -6.56 19.02 -3.10
C ALA A 144 -8.04 18.88 -3.46
N GLU A 145 -8.35 19.00 -4.74
CA GLU A 145 -9.72 18.95 -5.23
C GLU A 145 -10.05 17.54 -5.74
N VAL A 146 -11.23 17.05 -5.38
CA VAL A 146 -11.78 15.75 -5.82
C VAL A 146 -13.23 15.91 -6.28
N ILE A 147 -13.68 15.01 -7.14
CA ILE A 147 -15.07 14.92 -7.54
C ILE A 147 -15.72 13.76 -6.81
N LEU A 148 -16.77 14.05 -6.05
CA LEU A 148 -17.61 13.02 -5.45
C LEU A 148 -19.02 13.14 -6.07
N SER A 149 -19.59 11.99 -6.41
CA SER A 149 -20.96 11.95 -6.92
C SER A 149 -21.84 11.07 -6.03
N HIS A 150 -23.13 11.45 -6.00
CA HIS A 150 -24.18 10.73 -5.32
C HIS A 150 -25.50 11.04 -6.03
N ASP A 151 -26.35 10.03 -6.25
CA ASP A 151 -27.61 10.17 -6.97
C ASP A 151 -27.48 10.88 -8.34
N SER A 152 -26.40 10.59 -9.06
CA SER A 152 -26.06 11.16 -10.36
C SER A 152 -25.66 12.64 -10.33
N GLU A 153 -25.56 13.28 -9.20
CA GLU A 153 -25.05 14.64 -9.07
C GLU A 153 -23.54 14.62 -8.73
N ALA A 154 -22.75 15.31 -9.55
CA ALA A 154 -21.31 15.47 -9.33
C ALA A 154 -21.01 16.79 -8.63
N MET A 155 -20.17 16.74 -7.63
CA MET A 155 -19.79 17.89 -6.82
C MET A 155 -18.27 17.93 -6.63
N LEU A 156 -17.70 19.12 -6.71
CA LEU A 156 -16.29 19.39 -6.45
C LEU A 156 -16.09 19.71 -4.98
N TYR A 157 -15.20 18.96 -4.34
CA TYR A 157 -14.81 19.15 -2.94
C TYR A 157 -13.33 19.44 -2.80
N SER A 158 -12.97 20.23 -1.79
CA SER A 158 -11.62 20.34 -1.28
C SER A 158 -11.46 19.37 -0.11
N VAL A 159 -10.46 18.49 -0.18
CA VAL A 159 -10.14 17.48 0.86
C VAL A 159 -8.65 17.49 1.15
N PRO A 160 -8.16 16.88 2.25
CA PRO A 160 -6.73 16.71 2.47
C PRO A 160 -6.07 16.04 1.26
N ALA A 161 -4.87 16.48 0.89
CA ALA A 161 -4.15 15.96 -0.28
C ALA A 161 -3.91 14.44 -0.19
N GLU A 162 -3.72 13.91 1.03
CA GLU A 162 -3.63 12.47 1.29
C GLU A 162 -4.91 11.73 0.89
N VAL A 163 -6.08 12.30 1.20
CA VAL A 163 -7.39 11.73 0.80
C VAL A 163 -7.54 11.75 -0.72
N ALA A 164 -7.19 12.84 -1.37
CA ALA A 164 -7.25 12.95 -2.83
C ALA A 164 -6.36 11.93 -3.54
N ALA A 165 -5.14 11.74 -3.05
CA ALA A 165 -4.17 10.77 -3.59
C ALA A 165 -4.63 9.30 -3.41
N ASN A 166 -5.48 9.03 -2.41
CA ASN A 166 -5.96 7.71 -2.03
C ASN A 166 -7.49 7.62 -2.01
N LEU A 167 -8.17 8.40 -2.85
CA LEU A 167 -9.60 8.64 -2.74
C LEU A 167 -10.45 7.37 -2.70
N SER A 168 -10.20 6.43 -3.62
CA SER A 168 -10.97 5.19 -3.70
C SER A 168 -10.86 4.35 -2.43
N GLU A 169 -9.69 4.34 -1.78
CA GLU A 169 -9.47 3.58 -0.56
C GLU A 169 -10.18 4.22 0.63
N TYR A 170 -10.09 5.54 0.79
CA TYR A 170 -10.81 6.25 1.85
C TYR A 170 -12.32 6.11 1.71
N CYS A 171 -12.84 6.24 0.49
CA CYS A 171 -14.26 6.05 0.21
C CYS A 171 -14.71 4.61 0.48
N TRP A 172 -13.88 3.62 0.10
CA TRP A 172 -14.16 2.21 0.36
C TRP A 172 -14.14 1.89 1.86
N ASP A 173 -13.13 2.35 2.61
CA ASP A 173 -13.05 2.15 4.05
C ASP A 173 -14.23 2.80 4.78
N PHE A 174 -14.63 4.00 4.36
CA PHE A 174 -15.84 4.63 4.87
C PHE A 174 -17.08 3.78 4.60
N ALA A 175 -17.31 3.38 3.36
CA ALA A 175 -18.53 2.68 2.93
C ALA A 175 -18.61 1.23 3.47
N ALA A 176 -17.50 0.49 3.43
CA ALA A 176 -17.48 -0.93 3.76
C ALA A 176 -17.18 -1.22 5.24
N SER A 177 -16.55 -0.28 5.96
CA SER A 177 -16.17 -0.48 7.36
C SER A 177 -16.82 0.52 8.30
N TRP A 178 -16.57 1.81 8.13
CA TRP A 178 -16.99 2.83 9.10
C TRP A 178 -18.50 3.01 9.17
N VAL A 179 -19.20 3.01 8.06
CA VAL A 179 -20.68 3.10 8.00
C VAL A 179 -21.34 1.97 8.79
N TRP A 180 -20.73 0.78 8.84
CA TRP A 180 -21.28 -0.40 9.50
C TRP A 180 -20.88 -0.54 10.96
N ASN A 181 -19.66 -0.13 11.31
CA ASN A 181 -19.03 -0.39 12.60
C ASN A 181 -18.70 0.88 13.39
N GLY A 182 -18.82 2.04 12.76
CA GLY A 182 -18.50 3.32 13.39
C GLY A 182 -19.47 3.70 14.50
N PRO A 183 -19.12 4.70 15.33
CA PRO A 183 -19.91 5.10 16.49
C PRO A 183 -21.28 5.70 16.13
N GLU A 184 -21.44 6.16 14.88
CA GLU A 184 -22.69 6.75 14.36
C GLU A 184 -23.40 5.85 13.33
N ASN A 185 -23.09 4.55 13.28
CA ASN A 185 -23.65 3.63 12.28
C ASN A 185 -25.19 3.64 12.22
N GLY A 186 -25.87 3.88 13.32
CA GLY A 186 -27.34 4.03 13.38
C GLY A 186 -27.90 5.15 12.49
N LYS A 187 -27.06 6.15 12.13
CA LYS A 187 -27.43 7.21 11.18
C LYS A 187 -27.63 6.65 9.76
N PHE A 188 -26.85 5.65 9.40
CA PHE A 188 -26.77 5.11 8.03
C PHE A 188 -27.61 3.86 7.83
N LEU A 189 -27.73 3.00 8.85
CA LEU A 189 -28.35 1.69 8.71
C LEU A 189 -29.88 1.76 8.72
N ARG A 190 -30.50 1.11 7.77
CA ARG A 190 -31.96 0.97 7.65
C ARG A 190 -32.34 -0.50 7.48
N LYS A 191 -33.40 -0.90 8.19
CA LYS A 191 -33.95 -2.25 8.03
C LYS A 191 -34.73 -2.31 6.71
N ILE A 192 -34.36 -3.25 5.85
CA ILE A 192 -35.00 -3.47 4.55
C ILE A 192 -35.92 -4.70 4.61
N PRO A 193 -36.85 -4.86 3.64
CA PRO A 193 -37.69 -6.06 3.53
C PRO A 193 -36.84 -7.33 3.55
N GLY A 194 -37.28 -8.34 4.35
CA GLY A 194 -36.48 -9.55 4.56
C GLY A 194 -35.66 -9.56 5.85
N GLY A 195 -35.67 -8.47 6.64
CA GLY A 195 -35.02 -8.40 7.96
C GLY A 195 -33.52 -8.08 7.93
N GLN A 196 -32.97 -7.88 6.76
CA GLN A 196 -31.59 -7.42 6.56
C GLN A 196 -31.44 -5.91 6.79
N TYR A 197 -30.22 -5.43 6.95
CA TYR A 197 -29.92 -4.01 6.98
C TYR A 197 -29.30 -3.57 5.66
N GLY A 198 -29.73 -2.42 5.16
CA GLY A 198 -29.08 -1.69 4.09
C GLY A 198 -28.45 -0.42 4.66
N ALA A 199 -27.42 0.07 4.04
CA ALA A 199 -26.79 1.35 4.38
C ALA A 199 -27.20 2.42 3.36
N MET A 200 -27.46 3.64 3.84
CA MET A 200 -27.76 4.82 3.02
C MET A 200 -26.82 5.93 3.44
N PHE A 201 -25.98 6.34 2.54
CA PHE A 201 -24.99 7.40 2.72
C PHE A 201 -24.58 7.97 1.37
N GLY A 202 -23.90 9.11 1.37
CA GLY A 202 -23.43 9.76 0.16
C GLY A 202 -22.20 10.63 0.39
N ALA A 203 -21.83 11.41 -0.61
CA ALA A 203 -20.69 12.30 -0.56
C ALA A 203 -20.69 13.26 0.65
N PRO A 204 -21.80 13.90 1.05
CA PRO A 204 -21.81 14.74 2.25
C PRO A 204 -21.47 13.99 3.55
N ASP A 205 -21.90 12.74 3.66
CA ASP A 205 -21.61 11.91 4.84
C ASP A 205 -20.13 11.53 4.92
N PHE A 206 -19.51 11.26 3.77
CA PHE A 206 -18.08 11.04 3.68
C PHE A 206 -17.28 12.30 4.09
N ILE A 207 -17.70 13.47 3.65
CA ILE A 207 -17.07 14.76 4.06
C ILE A 207 -17.24 14.99 5.58
N ASP A 208 -18.41 14.70 6.15
CA ASP A 208 -18.63 14.78 7.60
C ASP A 208 -17.71 13.80 8.36
N TYR A 209 -17.55 12.58 7.83
CA TYR A 209 -16.59 11.60 8.36
C TYR A 209 -15.14 12.13 8.33
N LEU A 210 -14.69 12.71 7.22
CA LEU A 210 -13.36 13.29 7.13
C LEU A 210 -13.15 14.38 8.18
N ASN A 211 -14.09 15.30 8.31
CA ASN A 211 -13.99 16.46 9.20
C ASN A 211 -14.04 16.10 10.68
N ARG A 212 -14.77 15.05 11.05
CA ARG A 212 -15.00 14.72 12.45
C ARG A 212 -14.13 13.61 12.99
N TRP A 213 -13.66 12.72 12.13
CA TRP A 213 -13.04 11.48 12.56
C TRP A 213 -11.68 11.22 11.93
N ALA A 214 -11.55 11.33 10.60
CA ALA A 214 -10.33 10.96 9.92
C ALA A 214 -9.28 12.09 9.91
N PHE A 215 -9.73 13.34 9.65
CA PHE A 215 -8.88 14.52 9.54
C PHE A 215 -9.49 15.74 10.24
N PRO A 216 -9.73 15.71 11.55
CA PRO A 216 -10.41 16.79 12.27
C PRO A 216 -9.64 18.12 12.27
N GLU A 217 -8.37 18.10 11.95
CA GLU A 217 -7.51 19.28 11.83
C GLU A 217 -7.64 19.98 10.46
N CYS A 218 -8.24 19.29 9.46
CA CYS A 218 -8.31 19.76 8.08
C CYS A 218 -9.76 19.86 7.63
N GLU A 219 -10.27 21.07 7.37
CA GLU A 219 -11.66 21.27 6.94
C GLU A 219 -11.85 20.89 5.46
N SER A 220 -12.44 19.71 5.24
CA SER A 220 -12.96 19.34 3.92
C SER A 220 -14.28 20.05 3.63
N LYS A 221 -14.48 20.57 2.43
CA LYS A 221 -15.66 21.35 2.10
C LYS A 221 -16.10 21.25 0.64
N LEU A 222 -17.39 21.44 0.41
CA LEU A 222 -17.95 21.61 -0.91
C LEU A 222 -17.45 22.93 -1.53
N ILE A 223 -16.95 22.86 -2.76
CA ILE A 223 -16.57 24.04 -3.55
C ILE A 223 -17.74 24.46 -4.45
N LYS A 224 -18.24 23.51 -5.27
CA LYS A 224 -19.36 23.78 -6.18
C LYS A 224 -19.98 22.49 -6.72
N GLY A 225 -21.24 22.59 -7.22
CA GLY A 225 -21.86 21.58 -8.05
C GLY A 225 -21.28 21.59 -9.47
N LEU A 226 -21.17 20.41 -10.08
CA LEU A 226 -20.68 20.23 -11.46
C LEU A 226 -21.78 19.74 -12.42
N GLY A 227 -22.98 19.47 -11.90
CA GLY A 227 -24.10 18.95 -12.68
C GLY A 227 -24.16 17.41 -12.71
N CYS A 228 -24.77 16.84 -13.74
CA CYS A 228 -24.95 15.41 -13.84
C CYS A 228 -23.62 14.71 -14.16
N TYR A 229 -23.27 13.71 -13.35
CA TYR A 229 -21.99 12.99 -13.41
C TYR A 229 -21.65 12.46 -14.81
N ASP A 230 -22.61 11.87 -15.51
CA ASP A 230 -22.38 11.20 -16.78
C ASP A 230 -22.28 12.15 -17.98
N TYR A 231 -22.86 13.36 -17.89
CA TYR A 231 -23.09 14.21 -19.06
C TYR A 231 -22.54 15.62 -18.94
N GLU A 232 -22.40 16.15 -17.73
CA GLU A 232 -22.19 17.59 -17.52
C GLU A 232 -20.86 17.95 -16.86
N ILE A 233 -20.03 16.98 -16.46
CA ILE A 233 -18.71 17.30 -15.88
C ILE A 233 -17.87 18.03 -16.94
N PRO A 234 -17.49 19.30 -16.68
CA PRO A 234 -16.66 20.06 -17.60
C PRO A 234 -15.33 19.35 -17.88
N GLN A 235 -14.82 19.48 -19.10
CA GLN A 235 -13.62 18.79 -19.55
C GLN A 235 -12.39 19.05 -18.64
N GLU A 236 -12.31 20.24 -18.05
CA GLU A 236 -11.25 20.65 -17.14
C GLU A 236 -11.16 19.80 -15.85
N TYR A 237 -12.28 19.19 -15.41
CA TYR A 237 -12.35 18.38 -14.19
C TYR A 237 -12.25 16.87 -14.43
N ARG A 238 -12.24 16.40 -15.68
CA ARG A 238 -12.26 14.96 -16.00
C ARG A 238 -11.03 14.18 -15.51
N ASN A 239 -9.93 14.88 -15.27
CA ASN A 239 -8.68 14.28 -14.78
C ASN A 239 -8.54 14.37 -13.24
N TYR A 240 -9.51 14.90 -12.54
CA TYR A 240 -9.49 14.97 -11.09
C TYR A 240 -9.78 13.59 -10.49
N PRO A 241 -9.21 13.27 -9.30
CA PRO A 241 -9.63 12.08 -8.57
C PRO A 241 -11.14 12.11 -8.36
N GLN A 242 -11.81 10.99 -8.64
CA GLN A 242 -13.26 10.93 -8.58
C GLN A 242 -13.77 9.62 -8.01
N TYR A 243 -14.89 9.68 -7.30
CA TYR A 243 -15.55 8.51 -6.72
C TYR A 243 -17.08 8.71 -6.75
N ASN A 244 -17.82 7.63 -7.05
CA ASN A 244 -19.27 7.59 -7.07
C ASN A 244 -19.79 6.69 -5.93
N PHE A 245 -20.56 7.26 -5.02
CA PHE A 245 -21.20 6.56 -3.91
C PHE A 245 -22.49 5.85 -4.29
#